data_41c51e83fe3dacc05ad6705b444abe88
#
_entry.id   41c51e83fe3dacc05ad6705b444abe88
#
_cell.length_a   1.000
_cell.length_b   1.000
_cell.length_c   1.000
_cell.angle_alpha   90.00
_cell.angle_beta   90.00
_cell.angle_gamma   90.00
#
_symmetry.space_group_name_H-M   'P 1'
#
loop_
_entity.id
_entity.type
_entity.pdbx_description
1 polymer ?
#
loop_
_entity_poly.entity_id
_entity_poly.type
_entity_poly.pdbx_seq_one_letter_code
_entity_poly.pdbx_strand_id
1 'polypeptide(L)'
;MTTSLENNKFIDKTKVGLDLNEDDPRLGVRGFEFDNSTSEKDCVLVIGLNPAGNDEDANNEKNNRTYLYSLKNSIKSNYVYNKYYKPIYDLMNDIFDNKAKWHWCNKSWDILSKEIEHSEDKDFLDMIHEEYLNHQNSKVTIYIGDMFYYHQTSSKILLLIKSESYLEYCKEMLELHIESLIEAGKNIKFVYINNSQVSQWLCASDIKTFTDFGDRDIPVFFGGMVSGGRMDLFSKKRLVHEIKNYLNKLESKIEK
;
A
#
# COMPACT_ATOMS: atom_id res chain seq x y z
N MET A 1 -9.48 -18.74 4.44
CA MET A 1 -10.57 -18.59 3.44
C MET A 1 -11.39 -17.31 3.61
N THR A 2 -10.90 -16.28 4.29
CA THR A 2 -11.57 -14.98 4.53
C THR A 2 -11.27 -13.90 3.49
N THR A 3 -10.30 -14.13 2.60
CA THR A 3 -9.76 -13.13 1.68
C THR A 3 -10.64 -12.72 0.48
N SER A 4 -11.68 -13.48 0.13
CA SER A 4 -12.48 -13.17 -1.08
C SER A 4 -13.59 -12.14 -0.86
N LEU A 5 -14.13 -12.04 0.36
CA LEU A 5 -15.21 -11.11 0.68
C LEU A 5 -14.71 -9.69 0.96
N GLU A 6 -13.53 -9.57 1.57
CA GLU A 6 -12.93 -8.26 1.89
C GLU A 6 -12.44 -7.53 0.64
N ASN A 7 -11.88 -8.27 -0.32
CA ASN A 7 -11.44 -7.70 -1.59
C ASN A 7 -12.60 -7.13 -2.43
N ASN A 8 -13.79 -7.66 -2.29
CA ASN A 8 -14.96 -7.16 -3.01
C ASN A 8 -15.36 -5.75 -2.57
N LYS A 9 -15.20 -5.39 -1.29
CA LYS A 9 -15.54 -4.05 -0.79
C LYS A 9 -14.76 -2.94 -1.53
N PHE A 10 -13.46 -3.14 -1.75
CA PHE A 10 -12.62 -2.16 -2.47
C PHE A 10 -12.98 -2.06 -3.94
N ILE A 11 -13.27 -3.20 -4.59
CA ILE A 11 -13.70 -3.25 -5.99
C ILE A 11 -15.05 -2.55 -6.12
N ASP A 12 -16.02 -2.86 -5.27
CA ASP A 12 -17.35 -2.27 -5.31
C ASP A 12 -17.31 -0.76 -5.08
N LYS A 13 -16.48 -0.31 -4.15
CA LYS A 13 -16.26 1.11 -3.94
C LYS A 13 -15.64 1.80 -5.16
N THR A 14 -14.67 1.14 -5.80
CA THR A 14 -14.03 1.65 -7.04
C THR A 14 -15.04 1.75 -8.19
N LYS A 15 -15.92 0.75 -8.36
CA LYS A 15 -16.98 0.77 -9.38
C LYS A 15 -17.87 2.01 -9.20
N VAL A 16 -18.34 2.25 -7.99
CA VAL A 16 -19.18 3.40 -7.67
C VAL A 16 -18.44 4.72 -7.92
N GLY A 17 -17.19 4.83 -7.49
CA GLY A 17 -16.40 6.06 -7.62
C GLY A 17 -16.05 6.43 -9.07
N LEU A 18 -15.91 5.44 -9.95
CA LEU A 18 -15.58 5.63 -11.35
C LEU A 18 -16.79 5.47 -12.30
N ASP A 19 -17.97 5.18 -11.77
CA ASP A 19 -19.19 4.89 -12.56
C ASP A 19 -18.95 3.78 -13.61
N LEU A 20 -18.39 2.66 -13.15
CA LEU A 20 -18.03 1.52 -14.00
C LEU A 20 -19.10 0.44 -14.01
N ASN A 21 -19.14 -0.31 -15.10
CA ASN A 21 -19.95 -1.52 -15.19
C ASN A 21 -19.40 -2.62 -14.29
N GLU A 22 -20.26 -3.52 -13.81
CA GLU A 22 -19.88 -4.62 -12.89
C GLU A 22 -18.79 -5.54 -13.45
N ASP A 23 -18.77 -5.75 -14.77
CA ASP A 23 -17.86 -6.67 -15.46
C ASP A 23 -16.66 -5.99 -16.13
N ASP A 24 -16.30 -4.75 -15.72
CA ASP A 24 -15.15 -4.09 -16.33
C ASP A 24 -13.88 -4.92 -16.08
N PRO A 25 -13.19 -5.38 -17.16
CA PRO A 25 -12.06 -6.30 -17.04
C PRO A 25 -10.85 -5.71 -16.31
N ARG A 26 -10.78 -4.39 -16.17
CA ARG A 26 -9.67 -3.69 -15.51
C ARG A 26 -9.82 -3.58 -14.00
N LEU A 27 -10.96 -3.97 -13.46
CA LEU A 27 -11.15 -4.02 -12.02
C LEU A 27 -10.31 -5.15 -11.42
N GLY A 28 -9.46 -4.85 -10.46
CA GLY A 28 -8.65 -5.83 -9.77
C GLY A 28 -8.10 -5.30 -8.47
N VAL A 29 -8.00 -6.17 -7.47
CA VAL A 29 -7.39 -5.86 -6.17
C VAL A 29 -5.97 -6.39 -6.18
N ARG A 30 -5.01 -5.50 -6.11
CA ARG A 30 -3.62 -5.84 -5.91
C ARG A 30 -3.41 -6.15 -4.43
N GLY A 31 -3.43 -7.43 -4.09
CA GLY A 31 -2.84 -8.01 -2.89
C GLY A 31 -2.91 -7.22 -1.59
N PHE A 32 -4.09 -6.72 -1.20
CA PHE A 32 -4.32 -6.35 0.19
C PHE A 32 -4.53 -7.66 0.97
N GLU A 33 -3.45 -8.41 1.12
CA GLU A 33 -3.49 -9.67 1.84
C GLU A 33 -3.27 -9.41 3.33
N PHE A 34 -4.32 -9.59 4.10
CA PHE A 34 -4.21 -9.65 5.55
C PHE A 34 -3.69 -11.04 5.94
N ASP A 35 -2.48 -11.09 6.44
CA ASP A 35 -2.03 -12.28 7.15
C ASP A 35 -2.39 -12.16 8.61
N ASN A 36 -3.45 -12.85 9.01
CA ASN A 36 -3.89 -12.93 10.40
C ASN A 36 -2.93 -13.76 11.27
N SER A 37 -1.93 -14.43 10.67
CA SER A 37 -1.03 -15.35 11.37
C SER A 37 0.16 -14.66 12.05
N THR A 38 0.36 -13.35 11.84
CA THR A 38 1.55 -12.69 12.37
C THR A 38 1.35 -12.11 13.76
N SER A 39 2.33 -12.38 14.63
CA SER A 39 2.44 -11.78 15.96
C SER A 39 2.65 -10.26 15.95
N GLU A 40 3.11 -9.71 14.83
CA GLU A 40 3.42 -8.30 14.72
C GLU A 40 2.18 -7.48 14.39
N LYS A 41 1.84 -6.63 15.33
CA LYS A 41 0.66 -5.76 15.23
C LYS A 41 0.97 -4.44 14.55
N ASP A 42 2.18 -3.91 14.74
CA ASP A 42 2.56 -2.59 14.26
C ASP A 42 2.68 -2.58 12.73
N CYS A 43 2.02 -1.62 12.10
CA CYS A 43 2.07 -1.48 10.66
C CYS A 43 2.01 -0.02 10.19
N VAL A 44 2.34 0.19 8.93
CA VAL A 44 2.10 1.43 8.19
C VAL A 44 1.29 1.12 6.94
N LEU A 45 0.46 2.07 6.55
CA LEU A 45 -0.33 2.00 5.34
C LEU A 45 0.17 3.04 4.34
N VAL A 46 0.53 2.59 3.15
CA VAL A 46 0.96 3.44 2.03
C VAL A 46 -0.11 3.42 0.96
N ILE A 47 -0.64 4.58 0.59
CA ILE A 47 -1.72 4.70 -0.38
C ILE A 47 -1.22 5.34 -1.67
N GLY A 48 -1.41 4.60 -2.78
CA GLY A 48 -1.22 5.06 -4.14
C GLY A 48 -2.50 5.62 -4.78
N LEU A 49 -2.43 5.93 -6.07
CA LEU A 49 -3.62 6.35 -6.84
C LEU A 49 -4.38 5.14 -7.36
N ASN A 50 -3.72 4.32 -8.16
CA ASN A 50 -4.29 3.13 -8.78
C ASN A 50 -3.17 2.19 -9.29
N PRO A 51 -3.43 0.89 -9.42
CA PRO A 51 -2.51 -0.04 -10.05
C PRO A 51 -2.31 0.34 -11.52
N ALA A 52 -1.04 0.39 -11.95
CA ALA A 52 -0.71 0.52 -13.36
C ALA A 52 -0.95 -0.81 -14.07
N GLY A 53 -1.31 -0.78 -15.35
CA GLY A 53 -1.47 -1.99 -16.14
C GLY A 53 -2.63 -1.93 -17.14
N ASN A 54 -3.07 -3.09 -17.57
CA ASN A 54 -4.13 -3.29 -18.54
C ASN A 54 -5.10 -4.41 -18.08
N ASP A 55 -6.00 -4.83 -18.96
CA ASP A 55 -6.99 -5.88 -18.71
C ASP A 55 -6.35 -7.23 -18.36
N GLU A 56 -5.20 -7.56 -18.97
CA GLU A 56 -4.47 -8.79 -18.72
C GLU A 56 -3.86 -8.78 -17.32
N ASP A 57 -3.28 -7.65 -16.90
CA ASP A 57 -2.74 -7.49 -15.55
C ASP A 57 -3.84 -7.64 -14.48
N ALA A 58 -5.02 -7.06 -14.72
CA ALA A 58 -6.17 -7.19 -13.83
C ALA A 58 -6.69 -8.63 -13.72
N ASN A 59 -6.75 -9.37 -14.85
CA ASN A 59 -7.16 -10.77 -14.87
C ASN A 59 -6.15 -11.66 -14.15
N ASN A 60 -4.86 -11.41 -14.31
CA ASN A 60 -3.82 -12.13 -13.60
C ASN A 60 -3.92 -11.92 -12.08
N GLU A 61 -4.25 -10.72 -11.63
CA GLU A 61 -4.47 -10.43 -10.20
C GLU A 61 -5.73 -11.11 -9.65
N LYS A 62 -6.81 -11.17 -10.41
CA LYS A 62 -8.04 -11.88 -10.01
C LYS A 62 -7.80 -13.38 -9.80
N ASN A 63 -6.97 -13.99 -10.66
CA ASN A 63 -6.68 -15.41 -10.63
C ASN A 63 -5.57 -15.79 -9.65
N ASN A 64 -4.64 -14.88 -9.39
CA ASN A 64 -3.41 -15.13 -8.65
C ASN A 64 -3.21 -14.04 -7.58
N ARG A 65 -3.90 -14.18 -6.51
CA ARG A 65 -4.15 -13.23 -5.43
C ARG A 65 -2.93 -12.71 -4.66
N THR A 66 -1.71 -13.03 -5.05
CA THR A 66 -0.53 -12.55 -4.36
C THR A 66 0.12 -11.40 -5.10
N TYR A 67 0.45 -10.37 -4.34
CA TYR A 67 1.20 -9.22 -4.79
C TYR A 67 2.51 -9.61 -5.51
N LEU A 68 3.23 -10.60 -4.99
CA LEU A 68 4.44 -11.11 -5.62
C LEU A 68 4.18 -11.81 -6.96
N TYR A 69 3.02 -12.43 -7.10
CA TYR A 69 2.64 -13.05 -8.37
C TYR A 69 2.39 -12.01 -9.46
N SER A 70 1.79 -10.88 -9.14
CA SER A 70 1.62 -9.76 -10.06
C SER A 70 2.97 -9.16 -10.47
N LEU A 71 3.92 -9.08 -9.56
CA LEU A 71 5.29 -8.66 -9.85
C LEU A 71 6.01 -9.67 -10.75
N LYS A 72 5.81 -10.98 -10.53
CA LYS A 72 6.45 -12.07 -11.26
C LYS A 72 6.08 -12.10 -12.74
N ASN A 73 4.80 -11.95 -13.07
CA ASN A 73 4.31 -12.05 -14.44
C ASN A 73 4.62 -10.82 -15.31
N SER A 74 5.17 -9.78 -14.71
CA SER A 74 5.66 -8.65 -15.47
C SER A 74 7.07 -8.94 -15.98
N ILE A 75 7.29 -8.94 -17.30
CA ILE A 75 8.63 -8.91 -17.94
C ILE A 75 9.48 -7.75 -17.36
N LYS A 76 8.86 -6.83 -16.63
CA LYS A 76 9.45 -5.66 -16.01
C LYS A 76 9.45 -5.75 -14.47
N SER A 77 9.29 -6.92 -13.87
CA SER A 77 9.15 -7.10 -12.42
C SER A 77 10.27 -6.41 -11.63
N ASN A 78 11.51 -6.64 -12.00
CA ASN A 78 12.67 -6.00 -11.39
C ASN A 78 12.65 -4.46 -11.58
N TYR A 79 12.24 -3.96 -12.74
CA TYR A 79 12.11 -2.53 -13.00
C TYR A 79 11.00 -1.89 -12.15
N VAL A 80 9.84 -2.52 -12.08
CA VAL A 80 8.70 -2.03 -11.27
C VAL A 80 9.08 -2.06 -9.80
N TYR A 81 9.69 -3.16 -9.33
CA TYR A 81 10.16 -3.26 -7.97
C TYR A 81 11.15 -2.14 -7.63
N ASN A 82 12.23 -2.00 -8.36
CA ASN A 82 13.27 -1.01 -8.09
C ASN A 82 12.78 0.44 -8.24
N LYS A 83 11.80 0.70 -9.10
CA LYS A 83 11.30 2.08 -9.31
C LYS A 83 10.14 2.48 -8.42
N TYR A 84 9.30 1.54 -8.02
CA TYR A 84 8.10 1.86 -7.27
C TYR A 84 8.18 1.37 -5.81
N TYR A 85 8.46 0.09 -5.62
CA TYR A 85 8.37 -0.51 -4.29
C TYR A 85 9.61 -0.28 -3.44
N LYS A 86 10.79 -0.48 -3.99
CA LYS A 86 12.04 -0.26 -3.26
C LYS A 86 12.18 1.15 -2.69
N PRO A 87 11.86 2.24 -3.40
CA PRO A 87 11.88 3.58 -2.80
C PRO A 87 10.93 3.76 -1.61
N ILE A 88 9.76 3.13 -1.63
CA ILE A 88 8.83 3.12 -0.48
C ILE A 88 9.46 2.36 0.67
N TYR A 89 10.00 1.17 0.39
CA TYR A 89 10.67 0.35 1.37
C TYR A 89 11.86 1.08 2.01
N ASP A 90 12.72 1.70 1.22
CA ASP A 90 13.86 2.48 1.69
C ASP A 90 13.40 3.67 2.57
N LEU A 91 12.29 4.34 2.22
CA LEU A 91 11.71 5.39 3.05
C LEU A 91 11.26 4.84 4.41
N MET A 92 10.55 3.71 4.44
CA MET A 92 10.07 3.12 5.69
C MET A 92 11.22 2.62 6.56
N ASN A 93 12.27 2.07 5.97
CA ASN A 93 13.47 1.68 6.70
C ASN A 93 14.26 2.87 7.24
N ASP A 94 14.31 3.99 6.52
CA ASP A 94 14.85 5.24 7.05
C ASP A 94 14.06 5.73 8.27
N ILE A 95 12.74 5.53 8.30
CA ILE A 95 11.86 5.92 9.42
C ILE A 95 12.02 4.97 10.61
N PHE A 96 12.06 3.67 10.39
CA PHE A 96 12.05 2.65 11.44
C PHE A 96 13.41 2.01 11.72
N ASP A 97 14.50 2.64 11.32
CA ASP A 97 15.88 2.18 11.58
C ASP A 97 16.10 0.73 11.13
N ASN A 98 15.73 0.43 9.88
CA ASN A 98 15.81 -0.88 9.24
C ASN A 98 14.96 -1.98 9.92
N LYS A 99 13.83 -1.61 10.52
CA LYS A 99 12.90 -2.56 11.15
C LYS A 99 11.57 -2.69 10.42
N ALA A 100 11.45 -2.12 9.23
CA ALA A 100 10.26 -2.28 8.39
C ALA A 100 10.39 -3.49 7.46
N LYS A 101 9.27 -4.17 7.18
CA LYS A 101 9.18 -5.27 6.23
C LYS A 101 7.90 -5.20 5.42
N TRP A 102 7.91 -5.78 4.25
CA TRP A 102 6.69 -5.98 3.46
C TRP A 102 5.75 -6.97 4.14
N HIS A 103 4.44 -6.80 3.94
CA HIS A 103 3.42 -7.72 4.47
C HIS A 103 3.62 -9.17 3.99
N TRP A 104 4.11 -9.38 2.77
CA TRP A 104 4.39 -10.72 2.25
C TRP A 104 5.56 -11.43 2.96
N CYS A 105 6.49 -10.71 3.61
CA CYS A 105 7.53 -11.29 4.46
C CYS A 105 6.97 -11.93 5.73
N ASN A 106 5.68 -11.77 6.01
CA ASN A 106 5.02 -12.44 7.11
C ASN A 106 4.68 -13.90 6.81
N LYS A 107 4.66 -14.29 5.53
CA LYS A 107 4.47 -15.69 5.11
C LYS A 107 5.74 -16.49 5.38
N SER A 108 5.63 -17.81 5.59
CA SER A 108 6.81 -18.66 5.63
C SER A 108 7.48 -18.72 4.25
N TRP A 109 8.80 -18.91 4.23
CA TRP A 109 9.53 -19.02 2.97
C TRP A 109 9.01 -20.16 2.09
N ASP A 110 8.60 -21.27 2.70
CA ASP A 110 8.04 -22.41 1.97
C ASP A 110 6.74 -22.10 1.21
N ILE A 111 5.94 -21.18 1.74
CA ILE A 111 4.72 -20.70 1.06
C ILE A 111 5.12 -19.69 -0.01
N LEU A 112 5.95 -18.74 0.36
CA LEU A 112 6.38 -17.65 -0.50
C LEU A 112 7.15 -18.16 -1.72
N SER A 113 8.10 -19.08 -1.53
CA SER A 113 8.88 -19.68 -2.61
C SER A 113 8.00 -20.38 -3.63
N LYS A 114 6.97 -21.12 -3.21
CA LYS A 114 6.01 -21.77 -4.12
C LYS A 114 5.21 -20.76 -4.94
N GLU A 115 4.84 -19.64 -4.34
CA GLU A 115 4.17 -18.56 -5.05
C GLU A 115 5.07 -17.90 -6.10
N ILE A 116 6.39 -17.95 -5.91
CA ILE A 116 7.41 -17.33 -6.77
C ILE A 116 8.08 -18.34 -7.70
N GLU A 117 8.02 -19.64 -7.41
CA GLU A 117 8.79 -20.74 -8.03
C GLU A 117 8.69 -20.82 -9.56
N HIS A 118 7.68 -20.19 -10.15
CA HIS A 118 7.52 -20.12 -11.60
C HIS A 118 8.13 -18.86 -12.23
N SER A 119 8.85 -18.03 -11.50
CA SER A 119 9.56 -16.90 -12.09
C SER A 119 10.80 -17.40 -12.85
N GLU A 120 10.93 -17.04 -14.11
CA GLU A 120 12.13 -17.29 -14.90
C GLU A 120 13.28 -16.32 -14.56
N ASP A 121 13.00 -15.27 -13.81
CA ASP A 121 13.96 -14.25 -13.39
C ASP A 121 14.62 -14.66 -12.06
N LYS A 122 15.75 -15.33 -12.19
CA LYS A 122 16.53 -15.82 -11.04
C LYS A 122 17.06 -14.67 -10.18
N ASP A 123 17.46 -13.57 -10.78
CA ASP A 123 18.00 -12.41 -10.05
C ASP A 123 16.90 -11.77 -9.20
N PHE A 124 15.66 -11.77 -9.68
CA PHE A 124 14.51 -11.32 -8.92
C PHE A 124 14.20 -12.25 -7.72
N LEU A 125 14.29 -13.56 -7.92
CA LEU A 125 14.09 -14.53 -6.84
C LEU A 125 15.14 -14.39 -5.75
N ASP A 126 16.41 -14.26 -6.14
CA ASP A 126 17.52 -14.10 -5.18
C ASP A 126 17.37 -12.80 -4.39
N MET A 127 16.94 -11.72 -5.03
CA MET A 127 16.67 -10.44 -4.37
C MET A 127 15.52 -10.57 -3.35
N ILE A 128 14.42 -11.19 -3.70
CA ILE A 128 13.28 -11.40 -2.77
C ILE A 128 13.68 -12.31 -1.61
N HIS A 129 14.48 -13.33 -1.86
CA HIS A 129 14.98 -14.20 -0.81
C HIS A 129 15.90 -13.45 0.16
N GLU A 130 16.81 -12.65 -0.34
CA GLU A 130 17.68 -11.81 0.48
C GLU A 130 16.86 -10.83 1.34
N GLU A 131 15.88 -10.15 0.76
CA GLU A 131 14.97 -9.30 1.51
C GLU A 131 14.22 -10.07 2.59
N TYR A 132 13.67 -11.24 2.25
CA TYR A 132 12.99 -12.08 3.22
C TYR A 132 13.87 -12.44 4.41
N LEU A 133 15.12 -12.85 4.17
CA LEU A 133 16.06 -13.18 5.24
C LEU A 133 16.43 -11.96 6.09
N ASN A 134 16.63 -10.81 5.46
CA ASN A 134 16.99 -9.58 6.15
C ASN A 134 15.86 -9.06 7.06
N HIS A 135 14.59 -9.47 6.80
CA HIS A 135 13.42 -8.93 7.48
C HIS A 135 12.82 -9.82 8.56
N GLN A 136 13.44 -10.95 8.87
CA GLN A 136 12.95 -11.86 9.91
C GLN A 136 12.83 -11.19 11.30
N ASN A 137 13.64 -10.18 11.57
CA ASN A 137 13.63 -9.43 12.83
C ASN A 137 12.91 -8.07 12.76
N SER A 138 12.25 -7.78 11.64
CA SER A 138 11.55 -6.52 11.48
C SER A 138 10.24 -6.49 12.27
N LYS A 139 9.93 -5.32 12.86
CA LYS A 139 8.81 -5.14 13.81
C LYS A 139 7.62 -4.39 13.22
N VAL A 140 7.78 -3.75 12.07
CA VAL A 140 6.75 -2.94 11.45
C VAL A 140 6.44 -3.45 10.05
N THR A 141 5.19 -3.75 9.79
CA THR A 141 4.73 -4.25 8.49
C THR A 141 4.28 -3.11 7.57
N ILE A 142 4.75 -3.12 6.32
CA ILE A 142 4.32 -2.18 5.28
C ILE A 142 3.18 -2.80 4.50
N TYR A 143 2.01 -2.14 4.51
CA TYR A 143 0.88 -2.43 3.64
C TYR A 143 0.77 -1.37 2.55
N ILE A 144 0.42 -1.78 1.34
CA ILE A 144 0.16 -0.87 0.22
C ILE A 144 -1.29 -1.04 -0.22
N GLY A 145 -1.98 0.08 -0.38
CA GLY A 145 -3.30 0.17 -0.99
C GLY A 145 -3.32 1.22 -2.10
N ASP A 146 -4.40 1.24 -2.84
CA ASP A 146 -4.67 2.22 -3.89
C ASP A 146 -6.03 2.89 -3.68
N MET A 147 -6.17 4.15 -4.10
CA MET A 147 -7.46 4.84 -4.05
C MET A 147 -8.47 4.23 -5.04
N PHE A 148 -7.98 3.71 -6.16
CA PHE A 148 -8.77 3.04 -7.17
C PHE A 148 -8.18 1.69 -7.51
N TYR A 149 -8.96 0.66 -7.38
CA TYR A 149 -8.58 -0.70 -7.78
C TYR A 149 -8.96 -0.95 -9.25
N TYR A 150 -8.40 -0.10 -10.10
CA TYR A 150 -8.64 -0.10 -11.54
C TYR A 150 -7.33 0.03 -12.32
N HIS A 151 -7.01 -0.97 -13.14
CA HIS A 151 -5.78 -1.03 -13.92
C HIS A 151 -5.80 -0.04 -15.08
N GLN A 152 -5.13 1.08 -14.91
CA GLN A 152 -5.03 2.12 -15.92
C GLN A 152 -3.81 2.99 -15.69
N THR A 153 -3.33 3.70 -16.72
CA THR A 153 -2.34 4.75 -16.51
C THR A 153 -2.92 5.89 -15.67
N SER A 154 -2.11 6.47 -14.78
CA SER A 154 -2.56 7.54 -13.88
C SER A 154 -3.23 8.71 -14.62
N SER A 155 -2.71 9.10 -15.80
CA SER A 155 -3.29 10.17 -16.60
C SER A 155 -4.68 9.84 -17.13
N LYS A 156 -4.96 8.57 -17.44
CA LYS A 156 -6.26 8.15 -17.95
C LYS A 156 -7.26 7.95 -16.83
N ILE A 157 -6.84 7.45 -15.66
CA ILE A 157 -7.76 7.35 -14.52
C ILE A 157 -8.27 8.73 -14.12
N LEU A 158 -7.43 9.75 -14.15
CA LEU A 158 -7.85 11.12 -13.85
C LEU A 158 -8.94 11.65 -14.79
N LEU A 159 -9.06 11.11 -16.01
CA LEU A 159 -10.12 11.46 -16.95
C LEU A 159 -11.45 10.75 -16.65
N LEU A 160 -11.42 9.64 -15.95
CA LEU A 160 -12.62 8.90 -15.54
C LEU A 160 -13.30 9.53 -14.34
N ILE A 161 -12.58 10.36 -13.64
CA ILE A 161 -13.01 11.05 -12.44
C ILE A 161 -14.01 12.16 -12.82
N LYS A 162 -15.29 11.93 -12.56
CA LYS A 162 -16.36 12.81 -13.07
C LYS A 162 -17.00 13.75 -12.06
N SER A 163 -16.65 13.72 -10.77
CA SER A 163 -17.52 14.39 -9.80
C SER A 163 -16.86 15.23 -8.72
N GLU A 164 -17.62 16.21 -8.23
CA GLU A 164 -17.34 17.03 -7.06
C GLU A 164 -17.30 16.21 -5.75
N SER A 165 -17.87 14.99 -5.75
CA SER A 165 -17.87 14.05 -4.62
C SER A 165 -16.55 13.28 -4.42
N TYR A 166 -15.53 13.66 -5.13
CA TYR A 166 -14.25 12.97 -5.17
C TYR A 166 -13.55 12.89 -3.83
N LEU A 167 -13.66 13.98 -3.12
CA LEU A 167 -13.08 14.12 -1.82
C LEU A 167 -13.70 13.13 -0.82
N GLU A 168 -15.01 13.03 -0.84
CA GLU A 168 -15.75 12.10 0.01
C GLU A 168 -15.40 10.65 -0.35
N TYR A 169 -15.33 10.34 -1.65
CA TYR A 169 -14.87 9.04 -2.11
C TYR A 169 -13.47 8.69 -1.58
N CYS A 170 -12.49 9.59 -1.71
CA CYS A 170 -11.14 9.34 -1.22
C CYS A 170 -11.10 9.14 0.31
N LYS A 171 -11.91 9.90 1.03
CA LYS A 171 -12.07 9.75 2.47
C LYS A 171 -12.60 8.36 2.82
N GLU A 172 -13.72 7.97 2.24
CA GLU A 172 -14.36 6.68 2.48
C GLU A 172 -13.47 5.48 2.05
N MET A 173 -12.74 5.61 0.93
CA MET A 173 -11.80 4.57 0.51
C MET A 173 -10.64 4.42 1.50
N LEU A 174 -10.12 5.53 2.01
CA LEU A 174 -9.07 5.52 3.01
C LEU A 174 -9.57 4.94 4.34
N GLU A 175 -10.77 5.31 4.75
CA GLU A 175 -11.47 4.73 5.90
C GLU A 175 -11.59 3.22 5.77
N LEU A 176 -12.03 2.74 4.61
CA LEU A 176 -12.16 1.31 4.34
C LEU A 176 -10.82 0.55 4.51
N HIS A 177 -9.70 1.14 4.06
CA HIS A 177 -8.37 0.54 4.26
C HIS A 177 -7.99 0.49 5.75
N ILE A 178 -8.22 1.58 6.46
CA ILE A 178 -7.89 1.68 7.89
C ILE A 178 -8.73 0.69 8.70
N GLU A 179 -10.03 0.65 8.47
CA GLU A 179 -10.95 -0.29 9.14
C GLU A 179 -10.54 -1.73 8.90
N SER A 180 -10.23 -2.09 7.66
CA SER A 180 -9.80 -3.44 7.32
C SER A 180 -8.53 -3.86 8.08
N LEU A 181 -7.57 -2.95 8.28
CA LEU A 181 -6.36 -3.23 9.08
C LEU A 181 -6.68 -3.35 10.57
N ILE A 182 -7.55 -2.49 11.10
CA ILE A 182 -7.99 -2.55 12.51
C ILE A 182 -8.75 -3.85 12.78
N GLU A 183 -9.68 -4.24 11.92
CA GLU A 183 -10.42 -5.51 12.00
C GLU A 183 -9.47 -6.72 11.98
N ALA A 184 -8.37 -6.63 11.21
CA ALA A 184 -7.30 -7.62 11.23
C ALA A 184 -6.38 -7.53 12.48
N GLY A 185 -6.71 -6.72 13.46
CA GLY A 185 -5.97 -6.56 14.71
C GLY A 185 -4.63 -5.83 14.59
N LYS A 186 -4.46 -5.02 13.53
CA LYS A 186 -3.23 -4.26 13.29
C LYS A 186 -3.26 -2.91 14.03
N ASN A 187 -2.08 -2.45 14.44
CA ASN A 187 -1.84 -1.15 15.05
C ASN A 187 -1.18 -0.23 14.04
N ILE A 188 -1.96 0.65 13.42
CA ILE A 188 -1.50 1.55 12.36
C ILE A 188 -0.71 2.70 12.99
N LYS A 189 0.60 2.77 12.74
CA LYS A 189 1.46 3.86 13.23
C LYS A 189 1.19 5.17 12.50
N PHE A 190 0.98 5.10 11.20
CA PHE A 190 0.58 6.22 10.35
C PHE A 190 0.12 5.71 8.98
N VAL A 191 -0.53 6.62 8.24
CA VAL A 191 -0.81 6.48 6.81
C VAL A 191 0.10 7.42 6.04
N TYR A 192 0.70 6.95 4.96
CA TYR A 192 1.47 7.76 4.01
C TYR A 192 0.79 7.79 2.65
N ILE A 193 0.42 8.98 2.19
CA ILE A 193 -0.17 9.17 0.87
C ILE A 193 0.95 9.37 -0.15
N ASN A 194 1.24 8.31 -0.92
CA ASN A 194 2.33 8.23 -1.91
C ASN A 194 1.89 8.72 -3.30
N ASN A 195 1.05 9.73 -3.36
CA ASN A 195 0.58 10.30 -4.62
C ASN A 195 0.20 11.76 -4.45
N SER A 196 0.74 12.66 -5.29
CA SER A 196 0.50 14.10 -5.18
C SER A 196 -0.95 14.50 -5.46
N GLN A 197 -1.63 13.81 -6.38
CA GLN A 197 -3.02 14.11 -6.70
C GLN A 197 -3.95 13.71 -5.55
N VAL A 198 -3.77 12.50 -5.02
CA VAL A 198 -4.51 12.04 -3.83
C VAL A 198 -4.24 12.95 -2.64
N SER A 199 -2.97 13.35 -2.44
CA SER A 199 -2.61 14.31 -1.39
C SER A 199 -3.35 15.64 -1.55
N GLN A 200 -3.44 16.18 -2.78
CA GLN A 200 -4.18 17.42 -3.04
C GLN A 200 -5.66 17.28 -2.71
N TRP A 201 -6.29 16.19 -3.10
CA TRP A 201 -7.71 15.96 -2.80
C TRP A 201 -7.97 15.85 -1.31
N LEU A 202 -7.19 15.07 -0.59
CA LEU A 202 -7.35 14.90 0.85
C LEU A 202 -6.98 16.15 1.64
N CYS A 203 -5.93 16.88 1.25
CA CYS A 203 -5.58 18.14 1.89
C CYS A 203 -6.65 19.23 1.71
N ALA A 204 -7.40 19.21 0.60
CA ALA A 204 -8.51 20.13 0.39
C ALA A 204 -9.65 19.95 1.40
N SER A 205 -9.75 18.78 2.04
CA SER A 205 -10.73 18.48 3.08
C SER A 205 -10.29 18.78 4.52
N ASP A 206 -9.10 19.38 4.70
CA ASP A 206 -8.49 19.59 6.04
C ASP A 206 -8.24 18.30 6.84
N ILE A 207 -8.21 17.13 6.19
CA ILE A 207 -7.90 15.86 6.83
C ILE A 207 -6.42 15.84 7.20
N LYS A 208 -6.12 16.12 8.46
CA LYS A 208 -4.76 16.06 9.02
C LYS A 208 -4.53 14.79 9.83
N THR A 209 -5.57 14.28 10.44
CA THR A 209 -5.59 13.07 11.26
C THR A 209 -6.94 12.40 11.14
N PHE A 210 -6.97 11.07 11.21
CA PHE A 210 -8.20 10.30 11.33
C PHE A 210 -8.47 10.07 12.81
N THR A 211 -9.37 10.89 13.37
CA THR A 211 -9.75 10.83 14.80
C THR A 211 -10.89 9.86 15.09
N ASP A 212 -11.62 9.44 14.06
CA ASP A 212 -12.88 8.70 14.20
C ASP A 212 -12.72 7.17 14.23
N PHE A 213 -11.49 6.65 14.15
CA PHE A 213 -11.22 5.21 14.14
C PHE A 213 -10.86 4.69 15.55
N GLY A 214 -11.88 4.60 16.40
CA GLY A 214 -11.71 4.19 17.80
C GLY A 214 -10.99 5.25 18.64
N ASP A 215 -10.42 4.85 19.77
CA ASP A 215 -9.79 5.76 20.75
C ASP A 215 -8.39 6.28 20.32
N ARG A 216 -8.01 6.17 19.04
CA ARG A 216 -6.67 6.51 18.58
C ARG A 216 -6.70 7.40 17.35
N ASP A 217 -6.01 8.53 17.44
CA ASP A 217 -5.69 9.38 16.30
C ASP A 217 -4.66 8.69 15.40
N ILE A 218 -5.02 8.38 14.15
CA ILE A 218 -4.09 7.81 13.16
C ILE A 218 -3.58 8.96 12.30
N PRO A 219 -2.29 9.32 12.40
CA PRO A 219 -1.74 10.43 11.62
C PRO A 219 -1.64 10.08 10.14
N VAL A 220 -1.96 11.04 9.27
CA VAL A 220 -1.82 10.94 7.84
C VAL A 220 -0.74 11.90 7.36
N PHE A 221 0.31 11.35 6.74
CA PHE A 221 1.38 12.15 6.15
C PHE A 221 1.19 12.23 4.64
N PHE A 222 1.17 13.45 4.15
CA PHE A 222 1.01 13.75 2.73
C PHE A 222 2.35 14.00 2.08
N GLY A 223 2.59 13.33 0.96
CA GLY A 223 3.81 13.49 0.20
C GLY A 223 3.60 13.36 -1.30
N GLY A 224 4.64 13.66 -2.05
CA GLY A 224 4.71 13.28 -3.45
C GLY A 224 5.06 11.80 -3.58
N MET A 225 4.96 11.28 -4.79
CA MET A 225 5.39 9.92 -5.10
C MET A 225 6.89 9.78 -4.79
N VAL A 226 7.24 8.92 -3.84
CA VAL A 226 8.65 8.64 -3.48
C VAL A 226 9.37 7.95 -4.64
N SER A 227 8.61 7.17 -5.42
CA SER A 227 9.10 6.40 -6.55
C SER A 227 9.43 7.25 -7.78
N GLY A 228 10.33 6.73 -8.62
CA GLY A 228 10.65 7.35 -9.90
C GLY A 228 11.43 8.66 -9.84
N GLY A 229 12.08 8.97 -8.72
CA GLY A 229 12.86 10.20 -8.56
C GLY A 229 12.01 11.48 -8.50
N ARG A 230 10.72 11.36 -8.23
CA ARG A 230 9.79 12.51 -8.16
C ARG A 230 9.89 13.29 -6.85
N MET A 231 10.39 12.66 -5.80
CA MET A 231 10.72 13.33 -4.54
C MET A 231 12.24 13.50 -4.46
N ASP A 232 12.70 14.72 -4.30
CA ASP A 232 14.13 15.00 -4.12
C ASP A 232 14.63 14.53 -2.76
N LEU A 233 15.95 14.36 -2.65
CA LEU A 233 16.60 13.83 -1.44
C LEU A 233 16.34 14.70 -0.21
N PHE A 234 16.27 16.02 -0.38
CA PHE A 234 16.03 16.94 0.73
C PHE A 234 14.61 16.79 1.27
N SER A 235 13.62 16.74 0.40
CA SER A 235 12.22 16.52 0.76
C SER A 235 12.03 15.15 1.44
N LYS A 236 12.71 14.10 0.94
CA LYS A 236 12.69 12.78 1.57
C LYS A 236 13.24 12.83 3.00
N LYS A 237 14.40 13.44 3.21
CA LYS A 237 15.01 13.56 4.54
C LYS A 237 14.15 14.37 5.50
N ARG A 238 13.53 15.45 5.04
CA ARG A 238 12.61 16.25 5.85
C ARG A 238 11.39 15.43 6.26
N LEU A 239 10.78 14.70 5.35
CA LEU A 239 9.65 13.81 5.64
C LEU A 239 10.01 12.76 6.69
N VAL A 240 11.15 12.08 6.54
CA VAL A 240 11.65 11.12 7.53
C VAL A 240 11.79 11.76 8.90
N HIS A 241 12.38 12.95 8.96
CA HIS A 241 12.56 13.67 10.22
C HIS A 241 11.22 14.06 10.87
N GLU A 242 10.27 14.55 10.09
CA GLU A 242 8.93 14.92 10.58
C GLU A 242 8.19 13.70 11.15
N ILE A 243 8.21 12.58 10.44
CA ILE A 243 7.54 11.35 10.91
C ILE A 243 8.22 10.82 12.17
N LYS A 244 9.55 10.73 12.20
CA LYS A 244 10.28 10.29 13.41
C LYS A 244 9.97 11.15 14.62
N ASN A 245 9.97 12.46 14.46
CA ASN A 245 9.65 13.39 15.54
C ASN A 245 8.21 13.20 16.07
N TYR A 246 7.27 12.91 15.16
CA TYR A 246 5.90 12.62 15.57
C TYR A 246 5.81 11.32 16.36
N LEU A 247 6.40 10.23 15.86
CA LEU A 247 6.40 8.93 16.53
C LEU A 247 7.04 8.99 17.92
N ASN A 248 8.19 9.65 18.06
CA ASN A 248 8.87 9.84 19.34
C ASN A 248 8.02 10.63 20.35
N LYS A 249 7.25 11.63 19.88
CA LYS A 249 6.32 12.37 20.74
C LYS A 249 5.14 11.51 21.22
N LEU A 250 4.66 10.59 20.40
CA LEU A 250 3.61 9.65 20.80
C LEU A 250 4.12 8.69 21.88
N GLU A 251 5.27 8.09 21.68
CA GLU A 251 5.88 7.17 22.66
C GLU A 251 6.09 7.86 24.02
N SER A 252 6.58 9.09 24.01
CA SER A 252 6.80 9.87 25.25
C SER A 252 5.51 10.25 25.98
N LYS A 253 4.34 10.19 25.34
CA LYS A 253 3.05 10.42 25.99
C LYS A 253 2.45 9.15 26.61
N ILE A 254 2.82 7.99 26.11
CA ILE A 254 2.31 6.69 26.59
C ILE A 254 3.07 6.26 27.86
N GLU A 255 4.32 6.71 28.03
CA GLU A 255 5.17 6.41 29.21
C GLU A 255 4.87 7.31 30.44
N LYS A 256 3.98 8.26 30.33
CA LYS A 256 3.54 9.16 31.42
C LYS A 256 2.14 8.79 31.90
#